data_f4923c3592609f7f1752c59c116eaafa
#
_entry.id   f4923c3592609f7f1752c59c116eaafa
#
_cell.length_a   1.000
_cell.length_b   1.000
_cell.length_c   1.000
_cell.angle_alpha   90.00
_cell.angle_beta   90.00
_cell.angle_gamma   90.00
#
_symmetry.space_group_name_H-M   'P 1'
#
loop_
_entity.id
_entity.type
_entity.pdbx_description
1 polymer ?
#
loop_
_entity_poly.entity_id
_entity_poly.type
_entity_poly.pdbx_seq_one_letter_code
_entity_poly.pdbx_strand_id
1 'polypeptide(L)'
;DTGAVTRNSRFVCAGKINVAGTNFRCANGHIHGSETLAQGLAVSCNPCFIQVGARLGKQNFCDYFAAFGLCAATGIDLPGEIKRSEYYTADRMGPVELASCSFGQSSKVSYLQMITAVCAVVNGGKLMQPHVVQSIRDAERNTVQQVEPTVKAQVIRPETSAVMRELMEGVVTTGTGKNGAVAGYRVG
;
A
#
# COMPACT_ATOMS: atom_id res chain seq x y z
N ASP A 1 6.31 -10.48 3.49
CA ASP A 1 7.20 -11.15 2.54
C ASP A 1 8.66 -11.20 3.00
N THR A 2 9.24 -10.09 3.45
CA THR A 2 10.65 -10.01 3.89
C THR A 2 10.92 -10.70 5.23
N GLY A 3 9.89 -10.96 6.04
CA GLY A 3 10.05 -11.44 7.40
C GLY A 3 10.45 -10.35 8.42
N ALA A 4 10.57 -9.09 8.02
CA ALA A 4 10.95 -7.99 8.92
C ALA A 4 9.97 -7.83 10.10
N VAL A 5 8.69 -8.10 9.86
CA VAL A 5 7.62 -8.07 10.86
C VAL A 5 6.58 -9.15 10.59
N THR A 6 5.82 -9.51 11.63
CA THR A 6 4.62 -10.35 11.54
C THR A 6 3.41 -9.58 12.06
N ARG A 7 2.19 -10.08 11.82
CA ARG A 7 0.95 -9.48 12.37
C ARG A 7 0.97 -9.31 13.89
N ASN A 8 1.74 -10.14 14.59
CA ASN A 8 1.86 -10.15 16.05
C ASN A 8 3.10 -9.38 16.57
N SER A 9 3.94 -8.86 15.67
CA SER A 9 5.07 -8.02 16.08
C SER A 9 4.58 -6.82 16.88
N ARG A 10 5.25 -6.53 18.01
CA ARG A 10 4.84 -5.46 18.93
C ARG A 10 5.64 -4.19 18.69
N PHE A 11 4.95 -3.09 18.90
CA PHE A 11 5.43 -1.72 18.74
C PHE A 11 4.93 -0.86 19.90
N VAL A 12 5.56 0.28 20.14
CA VAL A 12 5.17 1.20 21.20
C VAL A 12 4.81 2.55 20.61
N CYS A 13 3.62 3.06 20.95
CA CYS A 13 3.16 4.39 20.62
C CYS A 13 2.99 5.23 21.88
N ALA A 14 3.91 6.14 22.13
CA ALA A 14 3.83 7.16 23.18
C ALA A 14 3.23 8.50 22.71
N GLY A 15 2.41 8.47 21.61
CA GLY A 15 1.83 9.65 20.99
C GLY A 15 2.78 10.40 20.05
N LYS A 16 4.08 10.17 20.16
CA LYS A 16 5.14 10.72 19.29
C LYS A 16 6.34 9.80 19.25
N ILE A 17 7.16 9.94 18.21
CA ILE A 17 8.46 9.30 18.06
C ILE A 17 9.46 10.30 17.47
N ASN A 18 10.70 10.33 17.99
CA ASN A 18 11.78 11.13 17.42
C ASN A 18 12.62 10.27 16.49
N VAL A 19 12.87 10.76 15.28
CA VAL A 19 13.76 10.12 14.30
C VAL A 19 14.75 11.18 13.81
N ALA A 20 16.03 10.98 14.10
CA ALA A 20 17.12 11.87 13.68
C ALA A 20 16.83 13.37 13.95
N GLY A 21 16.30 13.69 15.14
CA GLY A 21 15.98 15.06 15.57
C GLY A 21 14.58 15.54 15.16
N THR A 22 13.87 14.84 14.25
CA THR A 22 12.53 15.20 13.83
C THR A 22 11.48 14.45 14.65
N ASN A 23 10.48 15.19 15.16
CA ASN A 23 9.38 14.63 15.94
C ASN A 23 8.17 14.33 15.05
N PHE A 24 7.79 13.07 14.96
CA PHE A 24 6.56 12.61 14.32
C PHE A 24 5.49 12.34 15.37
N ARG A 25 4.28 12.81 15.15
CA ARG A 25 3.14 12.63 16.06
C ARG A 25 2.16 11.59 15.53
N CYS A 26 1.55 10.85 16.45
CA CYS A 26 0.38 10.05 16.13
C CYS A 26 -0.81 10.96 15.79
N ALA A 27 -1.76 10.45 15.02
CA ALA A 27 -2.97 11.19 14.66
C ALA A 27 -3.67 11.71 15.94
N ASN A 28 -4.03 12.99 15.96
CA ASN A 28 -4.66 13.65 17.09
C ASN A 28 -3.91 13.53 18.43
N GLY A 29 -2.61 13.19 18.40
CA GLY A 29 -1.81 13.00 19.63
C GLY A 29 -2.16 11.75 20.44
N HIS A 30 -2.88 10.78 19.86
CA HIS A 30 -3.26 9.54 20.53
C HIS A 30 -2.04 8.76 21.04
N ILE A 31 -2.17 8.19 22.24
CA ILE A 31 -1.20 7.30 22.87
C ILE A 31 -1.80 5.90 22.88
N HIS A 32 -1.32 5.00 22.00
CA HIS A 32 -1.85 3.64 21.90
C HIS A 32 -1.14 2.64 22.82
N GLY A 33 0.01 3.04 23.41
CA GLY A 33 0.80 2.16 24.27
C GLY A 33 1.48 1.05 23.47
N SER A 34 1.49 -0.17 24.04
CA SER A 34 2.04 -1.35 23.36
C SER A 34 0.97 -2.02 22.52
N GLU A 35 1.17 -2.04 21.21
CA GLU A 35 0.24 -2.57 20.22
C GLU A 35 0.91 -3.57 19.27
N THR A 36 0.15 -4.49 18.71
CA THR A 36 0.60 -5.36 17.61
C THR A 36 0.55 -4.62 16.28
N LEU A 37 1.19 -5.15 15.22
CA LEU A 37 1.06 -4.62 13.86
C LEU A 37 -0.42 -4.55 13.43
N ALA A 38 -1.21 -5.59 13.74
CA ALA A 38 -2.63 -5.62 13.42
C ALA A 38 -3.41 -4.49 14.09
N GLN A 39 -3.14 -4.24 15.38
CA GLN A 39 -3.74 -3.13 16.12
C GLN A 39 -3.28 -1.78 15.58
N GLY A 40 -1.98 -1.60 15.33
CA GLY A 40 -1.43 -0.36 14.78
C GLY A 40 -2.00 -0.02 13.40
N LEU A 41 -2.24 -1.03 12.54
CA LEU A 41 -2.92 -0.83 11.26
C LEU A 41 -4.39 -0.41 11.48
N ALA A 42 -5.11 -1.11 12.34
CA ALA A 42 -6.53 -0.85 12.60
C ALA A 42 -6.79 0.58 13.10
N VAL A 43 -5.87 1.14 13.92
CA VAL A 43 -6.01 2.50 14.46
C VAL A 43 -5.18 3.55 13.71
N SER A 44 -4.55 3.19 12.60
CA SER A 44 -3.72 4.09 11.79
C SER A 44 -2.60 4.77 12.60
N CYS A 45 -1.82 3.98 13.36
CA CYS A 45 -0.80 4.50 14.27
C CYS A 45 0.49 4.88 13.54
N ASN A 46 0.79 6.17 13.40
CA ASN A 46 2.01 6.64 12.75
C ASN A 46 3.31 6.11 13.42
N PRO A 47 3.49 6.19 14.77
CA PRO A 47 4.67 5.63 15.42
C PRO A 47 4.86 4.14 15.19
N CYS A 48 3.77 3.35 15.08
CA CYS A 48 3.85 1.94 14.72
C CYS A 48 4.48 1.77 13.34
N PHE A 49 3.95 2.45 12.32
CA PHE A 49 4.44 2.34 10.93
C PHE A 49 5.86 2.86 10.76
N ILE A 50 6.26 3.90 11.48
CA ILE A 50 7.65 4.38 11.49
C ILE A 50 8.60 3.29 11.99
N GLN A 51 8.24 2.57 13.06
CA GLN A 51 9.02 1.46 13.58
C GLN A 51 9.02 0.25 12.63
N VAL A 52 7.90 0.00 11.92
CA VAL A 52 7.83 -1.02 10.85
C VAL A 52 8.80 -0.67 9.71
N GLY A 53 8.77 0.58 9.23
CA GLY A 53 9.68 1.05 8.19
C GLY A 53 11.15 0.95 8.59
N ALA A 54 11.47 1.30 9.84
CA ALA A 54 12.83 1.17 10.37
C ALA A 54 13.31 -0.30 10.40
N ARG A 55 12.43 -1.26 10.72
CA ARG A 55 12.75 -2.71 10.68
C ARG A 55 12.87 -3.23 9.26
N LEU A 56 12.04 -2.72 8.33
CA LEU A 56 12.08 -3.08 6.92
C LEU A 56 13.37 -2.59 6.26
N GLY A 57 13.80 -1.39 6.61
CA GLY A 57 14.95 -0.72 6.01
C GLY A 57 14.65 -0.06 4.68
N LYS A 58 15.43 0.99 4.36
CA LYS A 58 15.20 1.85 3.20
C LYS A 58 15.30 1.11 1.85
N GLN A 59 16.20 0.13 1.73
CA GLN A 59 16.38 -0.61 0.50
C GLN A 59 15.11 -1.41 0.18
N ASN A 60 14.66 -2.27 1.10
CA ASN A 60 13.44 -3.04 0.91
C ASN A 60 12.22 -2.14 0.70
N PHE A 61 12.13 -1.01 1.44
CA PHE A 61 11.03 -0.05 1.25
C PHE A 61 10.97 0.45 -0.19
N CYS A 62 12.11 0.91 -0.75
CA CYS A 62 12.17 1.43 -2.12
C CYS A 62 11.94 0.35 -3.16
N ASP A 63 12.49 -0.85 -2.95
CA ASP A 63 12.33 -1.99 -3.87
C ASP A 63 10.85 -2.41 -3.97
N TYR A 64 10.14 -2.52 -2.84
CA TYR A 64 8.71 -2.81 -2.85
C TYR A 64 7.87 -1.65 -3.38
N PHE A 65 8.22 -0.40 -3.08
CA PHE A 65 7.55 0.76 -3.63
C PHE A 65 7.59 0.76 -5.17
N ALA A 66 8.74 0.41 -5.74
CA ALA A 66 8.90 0.24 -7.19
C ALA A 66 8.16 -1.00 -7.71
N ALA A 67 8.26 -2.15 -7.02
CA ALA A 67 7.61 -3.40 -7.41
C ALA A 67 6.08 -3.28 -7.47
N PHE A 68 5.47 -2.49 -6.58
CA PHE A 68 4.05 -2.16 -6.60
C PHE A 68 3.65 -1.19 -7.72
N GLY A 69 4.59 -0.77 -8.58
CA GLY A 69 4.33 0.10 -9.73
C GLY A 69 4.17 1.58 -9.37
N LEU A 70 4.55 2.00 -8.15
CA LEU A 70 4.36 3.38 -7.67
C LEU A 70 5.39 4.37 -8.24
N CYS A 71 6.43 3.87 -8.94
CA CYS A 71 7.49 4.67 -9.54
C CYS A 71 7.31 4.93 -11.05
N ALA A 72 6.34 4.28 -11.70
CA ALA A 72 6.18 4.31 -13.15
C ALA A 72 4.71 4.42 -13.56
N ALA A 73 4.47 4.77 -14.82
CA ALA A 73 3.14 4.71 -15.40
C ALA A 73 2.55 3.29 -15.33
N THR A 74 1.25 3.17 -15.10
CA THR A 74 0.57 1.88 -15.02
C THR A 74 0.46 1.21 -16.39
N GLY A 75 0.45 2.02 -17.47
CA GLY A 75 0.28 1.56 -18.83
C GLY A 75 -1.19 1.30 -19.19
N ILE A 76 -2.11 2.02 -18.53
CA ILE A 76 -3.53 2.01 -18.91
C ILE A 76 -3.71 2.44 -20.38
N ASP A 77 -4.67 1.88 -21.04
CA ASP A 77 -5.04 2.15 -22.45
C ASP A 77 -5.80 3.48 -22.65
N LEU A 78 -5.59 4.44 -21.74
CA LEU A 78 -6.14 5.81 -21.85
C LEU A 78 -5.02 6.84 -22.03
N PRO A 79 -5.28 7.92 -22.79
CA PRO A 79 -4.34 9.03 -22.91
C PRO A 79 -4.28 9.86 -21.63
N GLY A 80 -3.15 10.54 -21.40
CA GLY A 80 -3.00 11.53 -20.33
C GLY A 80 -2.51 10.95 -19.00
N GLU A 81 -2.08 9.70 -18.94
CA GLU A 81 -1.48 9.13 -17.74
C GLU A 81 -0.20 9.87 -17.34
N ILE A 82 -0.06 10.22 -16.06
CA ILE A 82 1.13 10.84 -15.50
C ILE A 82 2.28 9.83 -15.53
N LYS A 83 3.38 10.18 -16.25
CA LYS A 83 4.54 9.31 -16.43
C LYS A 83 5.58 9.42 -15.31
N ARG A 84 5.44 10.37 -14.39
CA ARG A 84 6.40 10.62 -13.30
C ARG A 84 5.70 10.66 -11.97
N SER A 85 6.27 9.95 -10.99
CA SER A 85 5.93 10.04 -9.57
C SER A 85 7.08 10.72 -8.83
N GLU A 86 6.78 11.46 -7.76
CA GLU A 86 7.81 11.98 -6.85
C GLU A 86 7.99 10.98 -5.72
N TYR A 87 9.18 10.37 -5.64
CA TYR A 87 9.52 9.36 -4.66
C TYR A 87 11.00 9.41 -4.32
N TYR A 88 11.37 8.81 -3.20
CA TYR A 88 12.76 8.67 -2.79
C TYR A 88 13.34 7.36 -3.31
N THR A 89 14.56 7.45 -3.83
CA THR A 89 15.41 6.27 -4.09
C THR A 89 16.22 5.94 -2.84
N ALA A 90 16.70 4.71 -2.70
CA ALA A 90 17.39 4.26 -1.49
C ALA A 90 18.66 5.05 -1.16
N ASP A 91 19.35 5.59 -2.17
CA ASP A 91 20.52 6.48 -2.01
C ASP A 91 20.15 7.86 -1.44
N ARG A 92 18.93 8.36 -1.75
CA ARG A 92 18.43 9.67 -1.31
C ARG A 92 17.57 9.60 -0.05
N MET A 93 17.17 8.41 0.36
CA MET A 93 16.32 8.20 1.52
C MET A 93 17.13 8.15 2.80
N GLY A 94 17.02 9.20 3.60
CA GLY A 94 17.51 9.26 4.97
C GLY A 94 16.50 8.67 5.99
N PRO A 95 16.85 8.65 7.29
CA PRO A 95 15.95 8.12 8.32
C PRO A 95 14.62 8.90 8.44
N VAL A 96 14.65 10.21 8.23
CA VAL A 96 13.47 11.09 8.32
C VAL A 96 12.52 10.83 7.14
N GLU A 97 13.05 10.69 5.93
CA GLU A 97 12.30 10.36 4.72
C GLU A 97 11.67 8.97 4.85
N LEU A 98 12.44 7.97 5.29
CA LEU A 98 11.90 6.62 5.53
C LEU A 98 10.78 6.66 6.56
N ALA A 99 10.95 7.39 7.66
CA ALA A 99 9.92 7.52 8.68
C ALA A 99 8.63 8.12 8.11
N SER A 100 8.71 9.22 7.36
CA SER A 100 7.52 9.87 6.80
C SER A 100 6.86 9.04 5.69
N CYS A 101 7.63 8.40 4.83
CA CYS A 101 7.10 7.50 3.80
C CYS A 101 6.41 6.27 4.40
N SER A 102 6.87 5.78 5.55
CA SER A 102 6.33 4.57 6.19
C SER A 102 4.89 4.70 6.65
N PHE A 103 4.37 5.91 6.87
CA PHE A 103 2.95 6.14 7.17
C PHE A 103 2.23 6.94 6.07
N GLY A 104 2.77 6.90 4.83
CA GLY A 104 2.09 7.37 3.63
C GLY A 104 2.28 8.85 3.32
N GLN A 105 3.34 9.50 3.80
CA GLN A 105 3.68 10.88 3.45
C GLN A 105 4.93 10.97 2.59
N SER A 106 5.23 12.19 2.09
CA SER A 106 6.48 12.52 1.35
C SER A 106 6.69 11.78 0.02
N SER A 107 5.63 11.14 -0.52
CA SER A 107 5.61 10.57 -1.88
C SER A 107 4.39 11.09 -2.61
N LYS A 108 4.49 11.28 -3.94
CA LYS A 108 3.36 11.61 -4.80
C LYS A 108 3.15 10.51 -5.81
N VAL A 109 1.98 9.92 -5.79
CA VAL A 109 1.54 8.87 -6.70
C VAL A 109 0.17 9.24 -7.27
N SER A 110 -0.16 8.76 -8.46
CA SER A 110 -1.49 8.94 -9.03
C SER A 110 -2.51 8.03 -8.35
N TYR A 111 -3.80 8.40 -8.40
CA TYR A 111 -4.88 7.53 -7.91
C TYR A 111 -4.88 6.17 -8.61
N LEU A 112 -4.52 6.15 -9.91
CA LEU A 112 -4.46 4.91 -10.68
C LEU A 112 -3.31 4.00 -10.22
N GLN A 113 -2.14 4.55 -9.94
CA GLN A 113 -1.03 3.79 -9.34
C GLN A 113 -1.44 3.22 -7.97
N MET A 114 -2.07 4.04 -7.13
CA MET A 114 -2.49 3.63 -5.79
C MET A 114 -3.51 2.49 -5.85
N ILE A 115 -4.59 2.61 -6.63
CA ILE A 115 -5.61 1.55 -6.72
C ILE A 115 -5.03 0.26 -7.32
N THR A 116 -4.13 0.38 -8.31
CA THR A 116 -3.46 -0.79 -8.90
C THR A 116 -2.59 -1.52 -7.88
N ALA A 117 -1.86 -0.78 -7.04
CA ALA A 117 -1.06 -1.34 -5.95
C ALA A 117 -1.95 -2.00 -4.88
N VAL A 118 -3.06 -1.36 -4.47
CA VAL A 118 -4.02 -1.94 -3.51
C VAL A 118 -4.65 -3.22 -4.08
N CYS A 119 -5.03 -3.22 -5.36
CA CYS A 119 -5.51 -4.43 -6.03
C CYS A 119 -4.48 -5.57 -5.96
N ALA A 120 -3.19 -5.28 -6.16
CA ALA A 120 -2.14 -6.29 -6.04
C ALA A 120 -2.05 -6.85 -4.60
N VAL A 121 -2.25 -6.02 -3.57
CA VAL A 121 -2.27 -6.49 -2.18
C VAL A 121 -3.39 -7.51 -1.94
N VAL A 122 -4.56 -7.36 -2.55
CA VAL A 122 -5.75 -8.17 -2.22
C VAL A 122 -6.01 -9.33 -3.19
N ASN A 123 -5.41 -9.35 -4.39
CA ASN A 123 -5.68 -10.33 -5.45
C ASN A 123 -4.71 -11.53 -5.48
N GLY A 124 -3.99 -11.78 -4.40
CA GLY A 124 -2.95 -12.81 -4.34
C GLY A 124 -1.55 -12.31 -4.70
N GLY A 125 -1.34 -10.99 -4.72
CA GLY A 125 -0.03 -10.36 -4.92
C GLY A 125 0.33 -10.04 -6.37
N LYS A 126 -0.62 -10.08 -7.30
CA LYS A 126 -0.39 -9.86 -8.73
C LYS A 126 -0.60 -8.39 -9.09
N LEU A 127 0.44 -7.72 -9.55
CA LEU A 127 0.32 -6.40 -10.15
C LEU A 127 -0.24 -6.56 -11.57
N MET A 128 -1.47 -6.08 -11.78
CA MET A 128 -2.15 -6.16 -13.07
C MET A 128 -1.92 -4.87 -13.86
N GLN A 129 -1.88 -4.96 -15.20
CA GLN A 129 -1.99 -3.79 -16.06
C GLN A 129 -3.46 -3.36 -16.11
N PRO A 130 -3.80 -2.14 -15.66
CA PRO A 130 -5.18 -1.66 -15.79
C PRO A 130 -5.53 -1.41 -17.26
N HIS A 131 -6.78 -1.70 -17.65
CA HIS A 131 -7.32 -1.40 -18.95
C HIS A 131 -8.81 -1.08 -18.84
N VAL A 132 -9.32 -0.29 -19.78
CA VAL A 132 -10.74 0.10 -19.88
C VAL A 132 -11.39 -0.61 -21.06
N VAL A 133 -10.63 -0.83 -22.14
CA VAL A 133 -11.14 -1.53 -23.32
C VAL A 133 -11.25 -3.02 -23.03
N GLN A 134 -12.44 -3.56 -23.12
CA GLN A 134 -12.69 -5.01 -23.00
C GLN A 134 -12.60 -5.70 -24.36
N SER A 135 -13.18 -5.10 -25.42
CA SER A 135 -13.13 -5.65 -26.76
C SER A 135 -13.32 -4.56 -27.82
N ILE A 136 -12.76 -4.78 -29.00
CA ILE A 136 -12.99 -3.99 -30.20
C ILE A 136 -13.88 -4.81 -31.14
N ARG A 137 -14.94 -4.21 -31.70
CA ARG A 137 -15.88 -4.86 -32.57
C ARG A 137 -15.97 -4.12 -33.91
N ASP A 138 -16.29 -4.85 -35.00
CA ASP A 138 -16.60 -4.28 -36.31
C ASP A 138 -18.02 -3.70 -36.37
N ALA A 139 -18.40 -3.19 -37.53
CA ALA A 139 -19.74 -2.62 -37.79
C ALA A 139 -20.87 -3.66 -37.64
N GLU A 140 -20.57 -4.92 -37.89
CA GLU A 140 -21.46 -6.07 -37.77
C GLU A 140 -21.48 -6.65 -36.34
N ARG A 141 -20.76 -5.99 -35.37
CA ARG A 141 -20.63 -6.37 -33.96
C ARG A 141 -19.82 -7.65 -33.69
N ASN A 142 -19.10 -8.19 -34.68
CA ASN A 142 -18.19 -9.27 -34.44
C ASN A 142 -16.96 -8.76 -33.63
N THR A 143 -16.47 -9.57 -32.72
CA THR A 143 -15.28 -9.22 -31.96
C THR A 143 -14.03 -9.34 -32.83
N VAL A 144 -13.40 -8.19 -33.12
CA VAL A 144 -12.14 -8.10 -33.87
C VAL A 144 -10.94 -8.35 -32.94
N GLN A 145 -11.04 -7.82 -31.72
CA GLN A 145 -9.99 -7.99 -30.72
C GLN A 145 -10.62 -8.10 -29.33
N GLN A 146 -10.15 -9.08 -28.55
CA GLN A 146 -10.44 -9.20 -27.12
C GLN A 146 -9.21 -8.76 -26.33
N VAL A 147 -9.40 -7.94 -25.28
CA VAL A 147 -8.32 -7.53 -24.39
C VAL A 147 -8.34 -8.45 -23.16
N GLU A 148 -7.28 -9.24 -22.99
CA GLU A 148 -7.15 -10.15 -21.88
C GLU A 148 -6.40 -9.49 -20.71
N PRO A 149 -6.76 -9.82 -19.46
CA PRO A 149 -6.05 -9.31 -18.27
C PRO A 149 -4.56 -9.69 -18.29
N THR A 150 -3.68 -8.70 -18.13
CA THR A 150 -2.23 -8.89 -18.16
C THR A 150 -1.63 -8.75 -16.78
N VAL A 151 -0.92 -9.80 -16.31
CA VAL A 151 -0.13 -9.76 -15.08
C VAL A 151 1.25 -9.18 -15.41
N LYS A 152 1.59 -8.03 -14.79
CA LYS A 152 2.91 -7.39 -14.95
C LYS A 152 3.96 -8.03 -14.05
N ALA A 153 3.59 -8.37 -12.82
CA ALA A 153 4.50 -8.95 -11.83
C ALA A 153 3.75 -9.67 -10.71
N GLN A 154 4.40 -10.63 -10.07
CA GLN A 154 4.03 -11.13 -8.74
C GLN A 154 4.82 -10.33 -7.69
N VAL A 155 4.17 -9.41 -6.98
CA VAL A 155 4.83 -8.46 -6.07
C VAL A 155 5.01 -9.04 -4.67
N ILE A 156 3.97 -9.68 -4.15
CA ILE A 156 3.99 -10.38 -2.86
C ILE A 156 3.44 -11.80 -3.02
N ARG A 157 3.78 -12.67 -2.10
CA ARG A 157 3.27 -14.04 -2.09
C ARG A 157 1.77 -14.09 -1.80
N PRO A 158 1.03 -15.10 -2.31
CA PRO A 158 -0.39 -15.26 -2.04
C PRO A 158 -0.73 -15.34 -0.55
N GLU A 159 0.15 -15.95 0.26
CA GLU A 159 -0.01 -16.07 1.70
C GLU A 159 0.08 -14.69 2.38
N THR A 160 1.00 -13.83 1.93
CA THR A 160 1.10 -12.45 2.42
C THR A 160 -0.15 -11.65 2.05
N SER A 161 -0.64 -11.80 0.82
CA SER A 161 -1.91 -11.20 0.39
C SER A 161 -3.09 -11.64 1.25
N ALA A 162 -3.18 -12.93 1.60
CA ALA A 162 -4.23 -13.46 2.47
C ALA A 162 -4.19 -12.80 3.87
N VAL A 163 -2.99 -12.71 4.47
CA VAL A 163 -2.81 -12.02 5.76
C VAL A 163 -3.17 -10.54 5.66
N MET A 164 -2.81 -9.87 4.56
CA MET A 164 -3.14 -8.44 4.37
C MET A 164 -4.65 -8.22 4.28
N ARG A 165 -5.40 -9.09 3.58
CA ARG A 165 -6.88 -9.00 3.55
C ARG A 165 -7.50 -9.10 4.94
N GLU A 166 -7.02 -10.02 5.79
CA GLU A 166 -7.48 -10.13 7.18
C GLU A 166 -7.17 -8.86 7.99
N LEU A 167 -5.96 -8.31 7.82
CA LEU A 167 -5.54 -7.09 8.51
C LEU A 167 -6.38 -5.88 8.07
N MET A 168 -6.64 -5.75 6.77
CA MET A 168 -7.47 -4.66 6.22
C MET A 168 -8.92 -4.77 6.68
N GLU A 169 -9.51 -5.96 6.69
CA GLU A 169 -10.85 -6.19 7.27
C GLU A 169 -10.89 -5.77 8.76
N GLY A 170 -9.81 -5.98 9.51
CA GLY A 170 -9.66 -5.51 10.88
C GLY A 170 -9.78 -3.99 11.02
N VAL A 171 -9.37 -3.21 10.01
CA VAL A 171 -9.53 -1.74 10.02
C VAL A 171 -11.00 -1.35 10.03
N VAL A 172 -11.83 -2.06 9.28
CA VAL A 172 -13.28 -1.81 9.21
C VAL A 172 -14.03 -2.40 10.42
N THR A 173 -13.66 -3.59 10.86
CA THR A 173 -14.41 -4.27 11.94
C THR A 173 -14.11 -3.72 13.33
N THR A 174 -12.87 -3.35 13.62
CA THR A 174 -12.42 -2.94 14.95
C THR A 174 -11.72 -1.59 15.00
N GLY A 175 -11.32 -1.05 13.84
CA GLY A 175 -10.47 0.14 13.73
C GLY A 175 -11.22 1.41 13.32
N THR A 176 -10.48 2.31 12.65
CA THR A 176 -10.96 3.64 12.23
C THR A 176 -11.88 3.58 11.00
N GLY A 177 -11.92 2.46 10.27
CA GLY A 177 -12.70 2.27 9.04
C GLY A 177 -14.15 1.85 9.24
N LYS A 178 -14.70 1.86 10.46
CA LYS A 178 -16.05 1.36 10.78
C LYS A 178 -17.17 1.90 9.91
N ASN A 179 -17.06 3.15 9.46
CA ASN A 179 -18.05 3.78 8.58
C ASN A 179 -18.06 3.19 7.15
N GLY A 180 -17.04 2.41 6.78
CA GLY A 180 -16.98 1.68 5.51
C GLY A 180 -17.67 0.32 5.53
N ALA A 181 -18.21 -0.11 6.68
CA ALA A 181 -18.86 -1.41 6.80
C ALA A 181 -20.12 -1.49 5.93
N VAL A 182 -20.27 -2.60 5.18
CA VAL A 182 -21.42 -2.88 4.33
C VAL A 182 -22.00 -4.24 4.72
N ALA A 183 -23.28 -4.28 5.06
CA ALA A 183 -23.95 -5.51 5.48
C ALA A 183 -23.89 -6.58 4.37
N GLY A 184 -23.48 -7.80 4.72
CA GLY A 184 -23.33 -8.90 3.79
C GLY A 184 -22.00 -8.93 3.01
N TYR A 185 -21.11 -7.96 3.23
CA TYR A 185 -19.79 -7.90 2.57
C TYR A 185 -18.66 -7.90 3.60
N ARG A 186 -17.54 -8.51 3.23
CA ARG A 186 -16.26 -8.33 3.93
C ARG A 186 -15.54 -7.15 3.29
N VAL A 187 -15.36 -6.07 4.05
CA VAL A 187 -14.74 -4.81 3.60
C VAL A 187 -13.47 -4.57 4.40
N GLY A 188 -12.38 -4.15 3.71
CA GLY A 188 -11.09 -3.84 4.32
C GLY A 188 -10.31 -2.78 3.58
#